data_070cf9b422db517e6b1507b010c836df
#
_entry.id   070cf9b422db517e6b1507b010c836df
#
_cell.length_a   1.000
_cell.length_b   1.000
_cell.length_c   1.000
_cell.angle_alpha   90.00
_cell.angle_beta   90.00
_cell.angle_gamma   90.00
#
_symmetry.space_group_name_H-M   'P 1'
#
loop_
_entity.id
_entity.type
_entity.pdbx_description
1 polymer ?
#
loop_
_entity_poly.entity_id
_entity_poly.type
_entity_poly.pdbx_seq_one_letter_code
_entity_poly.pdbx_strand_id
1 'polypeptide(L)'
;VPVKDLDDALNDLVLWYKKHKFRFKPLILAIIIHNQFEHIHPYKDGNGRVGRLLLNFILIKNKYPPINIYLEDRFEYYKILQKYSRIHDLKSSIDFFVRQYKKTLEKVTTKHKEN
;
A
#
# COMPACT_ATOMS: atom_id res chain seq x y z
N VAL A 1 -17.07 -4.50 -0.25
CA VAL A 1 -17.35 -5.82 -0.85
C VAL A 1 -18.27 -6.61 0.07
N PRO A 2 -19.38 -7.18 -0.48
CA PRO A 2 -20.28 -8.00 0.34
C PRO A 2 -19.54 -9.15 1.02
N VAL A 3 -19.95 -9.46 2.27
CA VAL A 3 -19.28 -10.49 3.09
C VAL A 3 -19.21 -11.84 2.37
N LYS A 4 -20.28 -12.23 1.67
CA LYS A 4 -20.33 -13.51 0.96
C LYS A 4 -19.32 -13.64 -0.18
N ASP A 5 -18.77 -12.50 -0.66
CA ASP A 5 -17.82 -12.47 -1.78
C ASP A 5 -16.37 -12.19 -1.32
N LEU A 6 -16.13 -12.05 -0.01
CA LEU A 6 -14.82 -11.67 0.51
C LEU A 6 -13.73 -12.71 0.20
N ASP A 7 -14.05 -13.99 0.39
CA ASP A 7 -13.07 -15.05 0.12
C ASP A 7 -12.68 -15.07 -1.36
N ASP A 8 -13.64 -14.91 -2.24
CA ASP A 8 -13.38 -14.86 -3.68
C ASP A 8 -12.52 -13.64 -4.03
N ALA A 9 -12.85 -12.47 -3.46
CA ALA A 9 -12.09 -11.25 -3.70
C ALA A 9 -10.65 -11.37 -3.22
N LEU A 10 -10.44 -11.96 -2.04
CA LEU A 10 -9.08 -12.16 -1.50
C LEU A 10 -8.31 -13.18 -2.34
N ASN A 11 -8.96 -14.26 -2.76
CA ASN A 11 -8.34 -15.26 -3.63
C ASN A 11 -7.94 -14.65 -4.98
N ASP A 12 -8.80 -13.81 -5.55
CA ASP A 12 -8.51 -13.11 -6.80
C ASP A 12 -7.31 -12.18 -6.63
N LEU A 13 -7.19 -11.51 -5.49
CA LEU A 13 -6.05 -10.63 -5.22
C LEU A 13 -4.75 -11.43 -5.15
N VAL A 14 -4.76 -12.58 -4.48
CA VAL A 14 -3.58 -13.45 -4.39
C VAL A 14 -3.18 -13.96 -5.78
N LEU A 15 -4.16 -14.40 -6.58
CA LEU A 15 -3.90 -14.88 -7.94
C LEU A 15 -3.34 -13.76 -8.82
N TRP A 16 -3.89 -12.56 -8.70
CA TRP A 16 -3.40 -11.39 -9.42
C TRP A 16 -1.94 -11.10 -9.06
N TYR A 17 -1.62 -11.14 -7.77
CA TYR A 17 -0.25 -10.92 -7.28
C TYR A 17 0.72 -11.95 -7.90
N LYS A 18 0.37 -13.22 -7.82
CA LYS A 18 1.22 -14.30 -8.36
C LYS A 18 1.46 -14.14 -9.86
N LYS A 19 0.43 -13.72 -10.59
CA LYS A 19 0.50 -13.55 -12.04
C LYS A 19 1.33 -12.33 -12.44
N HIS A 20 1.28 -11.24 -11.66
CA HIS A 20 1.83 -9.95 -12.08
C HIS A 20 3.06 -9.49 -11.29
N LYS A 21 3.53 -10.26 -10.31
CA LYS A 21 4.60 -9.81 -9.40
C LYS A 21 5.91 -9.46 -10.10
N PHE A 22 6.17 -10.01 -11.28
CA PHE A 22 7.37 -9.69 -12.05
C PHE A 22 7.15 -8.67 -13.16
N ARG A 23 5.92 -8.20 -13.35
CA ARG A 23 5.58 -7.23 -14.39
C ARG A 23 5.69 -5.79 -13.95
N PHE A 24 5.67 -5.55 -12.64
CA PHE A 24 5.70 -4.20 -12.07
C PHE A 24 6.91 -4.03 -11.19
N LYS A 25 7.41 -2.79 -11.11
CA LYS A 25 8.43 -2.46 -10.10
C LYS A 25 7.83 -2.70 -8.71
N PRO A 26 8.66 -3.12 -7.72
CA PRO A 26 8.13 -3.49 -6.40
C PRO A 26 7.31 -2.42 -5.71
N LEU A 27 7.70 -1.14 -5.81
CA LEU A 27 6.93 -0.07 -5.19
C LEU A 27 5.52 0.03 -5.80
N ILE A 28 5.43 -0.03 -7.13
CA ILE A 28 4.13 0.03 -7.82
C ILE A 28 3.27 -1.18 -7.46
N LEU A 29 3.87 -2.37 -7.49
CA LEU A 29 3.17 -3.60 -7.10
C LEU A 29 2.64 -3.51 -5.68
N ALA A 30 3.47 -3.04 -4.75
CA ALA A 30 3.09 -2.89 -3.35
C ALA A 30 1.90 -1.94 -3.18
N ILE A 31 1.90 -0.82 -3.92
CA ILE A 31 0.81 0.15 -3.87
C ILE A 31 -0.49 -0.46 -4.41
N ILE A 32 -0.42 -1.17 -5.52
CA ILE A 32 -1.60 -1.80 -6.12
C ILE A 32 -2.21 -2.82 -5.15
N ILE A 33 -1.39 -3.69 -4.57
CA ILE A 33 -1.86 -4.70 -3.61
C ILE A 33 -2.46 -4.03 -2.37
N HIS A 34 -1.78 -3.01 -1.84
CA HIS A 34 -2.28 -2.24 -0.70
C HIS A 34 -3.67 -1.67 -0.98
N ASN A 35 -3.82 -0.99 -2.13
CA ASN A 35 -5.07 -0.34 -2.48
C ASN A 35 -6.20 -1.34 -2.74
N GLN A 36 -5.90 -2.45 -3.40
CA GLN A 36 -6.90 -3.49 -3.63
C GLN A 36 -7.35 -4.12 -2.32
N PHE A 37 -6.42 -4.39 -1.39
CA PHE A 37 -6.77 -4.93 -0.08
C PHE A 37 -7.67 -3.96 0.68
N GLU A 38 -7.32 -2.67 0.69
CA GLU A 38 -8.13 -1.64 1.36
C GLU A 38 -9.52 -1.51 0.72
N HIS A 39 -9.61 -1.66 -0.61
CA HIS A 39 -10.87 -1.62 -1.33
C HIS A 39 -11.76 -2.82 -0.97
N ILE A 40 -11.19 -4.01 -0.86
CA ILE A 40 -11.92 -5.22 -0.46
C ILE A 40 -12.45 -5.07 0.97
N HIS A 41 -11.67 -4.45 1.85
CA HIS A 41 -12.03 -4.15 3.24
C HIS A 41 -12.56 -5.41 3.96
N PRO A 42 -11.71 -6.49 4.05
CA PRO A 42 -12.22 -7.80 4.47
C PRO A 42 -12.53 -7.92 5.95
N TYR A 43 -11.97 -7.06 6.80
CA TYR A 43 -12.17 -7.13 8.24
C TYR A 43 -13.03 -5.96 8.73
N LYS A 44 -13.66 -6.14 9.89
CA LYS A 44 -14.40 -5.06 10.54
C LYS A 44 -13.43 -3.98 11.02
N ASP A 45 -12.31 -4.40 11.62
CA ASP A 45 -11.27 -3.52 12.12
C ASP A 45 -9.91 -3.99 11.65
N GLY A 46 -8.93 -3.08 11.62
CA GLY A 46 -7.55 -3.42 11.32
C GLY A 46 -7.17 -3.51 9.86
N ASN A 47 -8.07 -3.14 8.94
CA ASN A 47 -7.77 -3.21 7.50
C ASN A 47 -6.57 -2.35 7.12
N GLY A 48 -6.50 -1.12 7.63
CA GLY A 48 -5.39 -0.22 7.35
C GLY A 48 -4.06 -0.78 7.84
N ARG A 49 -4.06 -1.40 9.02
CA ARG A 49 -2.87 -2.03 9.59
C ARG A 49 -2.39 -3.18 8.71
N VAL A 50 -3.30 -4.07 8.31
CA VAL A 50 -2.96 -5.22 7.47
C VAL A 50 -2.55 -4.75 6.08
N GLY A 51 -3.24 -3.77 5.51
CA GLY A 51 -2.87 -3.20 4.20
C GLY A 51 -1.46 -2.65 4.19
N ARG A 52 -1.07 -1.91 5.23
CA ARG A 52 0.29 -1.38 5.36
C ARG A 52 1.32 -2.48 5.58
N LEU A 53 0.97 -3.55 6.30
CA LEU A 53 1.85 -4.71 6.43
C LEU A 53 2.08 -5.39 5.09
N LEU A 54 1.05 -5.53 4.27
CA LEU A 54 1.19 -6.10 2.93
C LEU A 54 2.07 -5.23 2.04
N LEU A 55 1.86 -3.92 2.07
CA LEU A 55 2.70 -2.96 1.34
C LEU A 55 4.17 -3.17 1.69
N ASN A 56 4.48 -3.17 2.98
CA ASN A 56 5.86 -3.26 3.45
C ASN A 56 6.44 -4.66 3.27
N PHE A 57 5.62 -5.71 3.37
CA PHE A 57 6.07 -7.07 3.07
C PHE A 57 6.61 -7.16 1.64
N ILE A 58 5.89 -6.63 0.68
CA ILE A 58 6.31 -6.66 -0.73
C ILE A 58 7.60 -5.87 -0.91
N LEU A 59 7.69 -4.68 -0.29
CA LEU A 59 8.90 -3.86 -0.37
C LEU A 59 10.11 -4.58 0.21
N ILE A 60 9.98 -5.10 1.43
CA ILE A 60 11.08 -5.78 2.13
C ILE A 60 11.52 -7.04 1.37
N LYS A 61 10.56 -7.81 0.87
CA LYS A 61 10.85 -9.02 0.08
C LYS A 61 11.70 -8.71 -1.14
N ASN A 62 11.54 -7.52 -1.71
CA ASN A 62 12.29 -7.08 -2.88
C ASN A 62 13.47 -6.18 -2.52
N LYS A 63 13.89 -6.18 -1.26
CA LYS A 63 15.05 -5.44 -0.73
C LYS A 63 14.89 -3.93 -0.80
N TYR A 64 13.65 -3.45 -0.73
CA TYR A 64 13.35 -2.04 -0.57
C TYR A 64 13.08 -1.75 0.91
N PRO A 65 13.44 -0.55 1.40
CA PRO A 65 13.07 -0.17 2.77
C PRO A 65 11.56 -0.03 2.92
N PRO A 66 11.03 -0.31 4.12
CA PRO A 66 9.60 -0.10 4.38
C PRO A 66 9.24 1.38 4.39
N ILE A 67 7.97 1.68 4.13
CA ILE A 67 7.43 3.04 4.14
C ILE A 67 6.64 3.26 5.42
N ASN A 68 6.79 4.43 6.03
CA ASN A 68 5.92 4.91 7.10
C ASN A 68 4.88 5.87 6.52
N ILE A 69 3.66 5.81 7.05
CA ILE A 69 2.66 6.83 6.80
C ILE A 69 2.68 7.77 8.00
N TYR A 70 3.20 8.97 7.79
CA TYR A 70 3.39 9.92 8.87
C TYR A 70 2.06 10.51 9.33
N LEU A 71 1.99 10.84 10.62
CA LEU A 71 0.76 11.33 11.23
C LEU A 71 0.22 12.57 10.53
N GLU A 72 1.11 13.49 10.16
CA GLU A 72 0.72 14.73 9.47
C GLU A 72 0.17 14.50 8.06
N ASP A 73 0.40 13.31 7.50
CA ASP A 73 -0.04 12.97 6.15
C ASP A 73 -1.24 12.02 6.14
N ARG A 74 -1.79 11.65 7.31
CA ARG A 74 -2.88 10.69 7.39
C ARG A 74 -4.16 11.13 6.69
N PHE A 75 -4.46 12.42 6.74
CA PHE A 75 -5.65 12.94 6.08
C PHE A 75 -5.57 12.72 4.57
N GLU A 76 -4.42 13.04 3.97
CA GLU A 76 -4.18 12.81 2.55
C GLU A 76 -4.22 11.32 2.21
N TYR A 77 -3.66 10.48 3.07
CA TYR A 77 -3.69 9.03 2.91
C TYR A 77 -5.13 8.52 2.78
N TYR A 78 -6.01 8.93 3.68
CA TYR A 78 -7.42 8.51 3.62
C TYR A 78 -8.11 9.05 2.37
N LYS A 79 -7.77 10.26 1.94
CA LYS A 79 -8.33 10.84 0.72
C LYS A 79 -7.96 10.05 -0.53
N ILE A 80 -6.70 9.65 -0.67
CA ILE A 80 -6.29 8.90 -1.86
C ILE A 80 -6.90 7.50 -1.89
N LEU A 81 -7.13 6.90 -0.74
CA LEU A 81 -7.82 5.63 -0.65
C LEU A 81 -9.28 5.75 -1.06
N GLN A 82 -9.96 6.83 -0.64
CA GLN A 82 -11.33 7.09 -1.05
C GLN A 82 -11.44 7.30 -2.56
N LYS A 83 -10.52 8.05 -3.16
CA LYS A 83 -10.49 8.26 -4.61
C LYS A 83 -10.29 6.93 -5.35
N TYR A 84 -9.38 6.10 -4.86
CA TYR A 84 -9.15 4.80 -5.47
C TYR A 84 -10.42 3.95 -5.42
N SER A 85 -11.08 3.90 -4.28
CA SER A 85 -12.28 3.10 -4.09
C SER A 85 -13.44 3.59 -4.97
N ARG A 86 -13.57 4.91 -5.14
CA ARG A 86 -14.70 5.51 -5.87
C ARG A 86 -14.48 5.57 -7.37
N ILE A 87 -13.29 5.94 -7.84
CA ILE A 87 -13.01 6.18 -9.26
C ILE A 87 -11.73 5.49 -9.75
N HIS A 88 -11.16 4.60 -8.94
CA HIS A 88 -9.95 3.86 -9.27
C HIS A 88 -8.76 4.75 -9.63
N ASP A 89 -8.60 5.88 -8.92
CA ASP A 89 -7.49 6.81 -9.13
C ASP A 89 -6.21 6.26 -8.51
N LEU A 90 -5.49 5.45 -9.28
CA LEU A 90 -4.22 4.87 -8.85
C LEU A 90 -3.09 5.91 -8.88
N LYS A 91 -3.13 6.86 -9.79
CA LYS A 91 -2.08 7.86 -9.94
C LYS A 91 -1.90 8.69 -8.67
N SER A 92 -2.99 9.15 -8.07
CA SER A 92 -2.93 9.91 -6.82
C SER A 92 -2.30 9.09 -5.70
N SER A 93 -2.60 7.79 -5.64
CA SER A 93 -1.99 6.90 -4.66
C SER A 93 -0.50 6.73 -4.92
N ILE A 94 -0.10 6.52 -6.17
CA ILE A 94 1.32 6.39 -6.52
C ILE A 94 2.07 7.66 -6.12
N ASP A 95 1.56 8.84 -6.47
CA ASP A 95 2.20 10.10 -6.11
C ASP A 95 2.35 10.25 -4.59
N PHE A 96 1.31 9.90 -3.83
CA PHE A 96 1.35 9.95 -2.38
C PHE A 96 2.41 9.01 -1.81
N PHE A 97 2.41 7.74 -2.23
CA PHE A 97 3.36 6.76 -1.69
C PHE A 97 4.80 7.04 -2.10
N VAL A 98 5.01 7.59 -3.30
CA VAL A 98 6.36 8.02 -3.70
C VAL A 98 6.87 9.13 -2.79
N ARG A 99 6.02 10.10 -2.44
CA ARG A 99 6.41 11.15 -1.49
C ARG A 99 6.70 10.58 -0.11
N GLN A 100 5.88 9.65 0.38
CA GLN A 100 6.13 8.99 1.67
C GLN A 100 7.42 8.19 1.65
N TYR A 101 7.71 7.51 0.54
CA TYR A 101 8.93 6.76 0.37
C TYR A 101 10.16 7.68 0.46
N LYS A 102 10.15 8.78 -0.26
CA LYS A 102 11.22 9.77 -0.21
C LYS A 102 11.40 10.35 1.18
N LYS A 103 10.29 10.69 1.83
CA LYS A 103 10.30 11.23 3.19
C LYS A 103 10.89 10.22 4.19
N THR A 104 10.53 8.95 4.06
CA THR A 104 11.06 7.89 4.91
C THR A 104 12.58 7.74 4.71
N LEU A 105 13.03 7.72 3.46
CA LEU A 105 14.46 7.63 3.14
C LEU A 105 15.24 8.81 3.70
N GLU A 106 14.73 10.02 3.56
CA GLU A 106 15.38 11.22 4.08
C GLU A 106 15.54 11.16 5.59
N LYS A 107 14.51 10.74 6.31
CA LYS A 107 14.57 10.62 7.77
C LYS A 107 15.57 9.56 8.22
N VAL A 108 15.62 8.42 7.54
CA VAL A 108 16.59 7.35 7.84
C VAL A 108 18.02 7.84 7.57
N THR A 109 18.24 8.49 6.43
CA THR A 109 19.55 9.03 6.05
C THR A 109 20.02 10.08 7.06
N THR A 110 19.15 11.01 7.46
CA THR A 110 19.46 12.03 8.46
C THR A 110 19.85 11.40 9.78
N LYS A 111 19.08 10.40 10.23
CA LYS A 111 19.36 9.69 11.47
C LYS A 111 20.73 8.99 11.43
N HIS A 112 21.08 8.38 10.30
CA HIS A 112 22.39 7.76 10.12
C HIS A 112 23.53 8.78 10.17
N LYS A 113 23.33 9.97 9.59
CA LYS A 113 24.34 11.03 9.60
C LYS A 113 24.56 11.61 11.00
N GLU A 114 23.52 11.61 11.84
CA GLU A 114 23.62 12.10 13.23
C GLU A 114 24.35 11.11 14.13
N ASN A 115 24.45 9.86 13.75
CA ASN A 115 25.15 8.82 14.49
C ASN A 115 26.56 8.64 13.95
#